data_2edef25bec6ad7494e2b7b4841d3570e
#
_entry.id   2edef25bec6ad7494e2b7b4841d3570e
#
_cell.length_a   1.000
_cell.length_b   1.000
_cell.length_c   1.000
_cell.angle_alpha   90.00
_cell.angle_beta   90.00
_cell.angle_gamma   90.00
#
_symmetry.space_group_name_H-M   'P 1'
#
loop_
_entity.id
_entity.type
_entity.pdbx_description
1 polymer ?
#
loop_
_entity_poly.entity_id
_entity_poly.type
_entity_poly.pdbx_seq_one_letter_code
_entity_poly.pdbx_strand_id
1 'polypeptide(L)'
;LSELAIHTEKLTKQFGNVLVVNEVDLKIPKGHIYGFLGPNGSGKSTMIRMLCGVLEPTSGKGTVLGYDVKAEPERIKQKIGYMSQKFSLYEELTVKENLEFYSGIYGLKGQESKDRQNELIELAGLVGREEQCSGSLSGGWKQRLALCCALLHRPELLILDEPTAGVDPVSRRIFWDIITQLAKEGVTVLVTTHYMDEAELCNEIGFIFFGNILIKGQPEELIKAHHVQNLDDLFINLVEQQDHNPLKGGSLTYV
;
A
#
# COMPACT_ATOMS: atom_id res chain seq x y z
N LEU A 1 14.85 10.25 -17.77
CA LEU A 1 13.67 9.44 -17.48
C LEU A 1 13.86 8.86 -16.09
N SER A 2 12.95 9.16 -15.16
CA SER A 2 12.96 8.58 -13.82
C SER A 2 12.83 7.05 -13.92
N GLU A 3 13.60 6.32 -13.14
CA GLU A 3 13.52 4.86 -13.08
C GLU A 3 12.18 4.47 -12.42
N LEU A 4 11.44 3.54 -13.05
CA LEU A 4 10.14 3.10 -12.54
C LEU A 4 10.33 2.01 -11.48
N ALA A 5 9.65 2.18 -10.35
CA ALA A 5 9.52 1.12 -9.33
C ALA A 5 8.44 0.11 -9.70
N ILE A 6 7.33 0.59 -10.30
CA ILE A 6 6.25 -0.27 -10.79
C ILE A 6 5.89 0.15 -12.20
N HIS A 7 5.80 -0.83 -13.10
CA HIS A 7 5.28 -0.64 -14.45
C HIS A 7 4.34 -1.77 -14.81
N THR A 8 3.10 -1.46 -15.22
CA THR A 8 2.15 -2.46 -15.70
C THR A 8 1.57 -2.04 -17.05
N GLU A 9 1.32 -3.03 -17.89
CA GLU A 9 0.69 -2.88 -19.20
C GLU A 9 -0.49 -3.85 -19.28
N LYS A 10 -1.71 -3.30 -19.30
CA LYS A 10 -2.98 -4.03 -19.37
C LYS A 10 -3.07 -5.18 -18.37
N LEU A 11 -2.56 -4.96 -17.13
CA LEU A 11 -2.52 -6.00 -16.10
C LEU A 11 -3.95 -6.37 -15.72
N THR A 12 -4.28 -7.67 -15.83
CA THR A 12 -5.65 -8.15 -15.68
C THR A 12 -5.71 -9.35 -14.76
N LYS A 13 -6.74 -9.40 -13.90
CA LYS A 13 -7.07 -10.57 -13.09
C LYS A 13 -8.55 -10.92 -13.19
N GLN A 14 -8.80 -12.16 -13.57
CA GLN A 14 -10.12 -12.76 -13.61
C GLN A 14 -10.15 -14.02 -12.75
N PHE A 15 -11.20 -14.20 -11.96
CA PHE A 15 -11.49 -15.41 -11.20
C PHE A 15 -12.77 -16.05 -11.75
N GLY A 16 -12.63 -17.19 -12.42
CA GLY A 16 -13.75 -17.78 -13.15
C GLY A 16 -14.32 -16.77 -14.16
N ASN A 17 -15.57 -16.38 -13.99
CA ASN A 17 -16.25 -15.38 -14.85
C ASN A 17 -16.20 -13.96 -14.28
N VAL A 18 -15.57 -13.74 -13.12
CA VAL A 18 -15.53 -12.42 -12.46
C VAL A 18 -14.21 -11.72 -12.79
N LEU A 19 -14.30 -10.61 -13.52
CA LEU A 19 -13.18 -9.73 -13.82
C LEU A 19 -12.97 -8.76 -12.64
N VAL A 20 -11.86 -8.92 -11.91
CA VAL A 20 -11.58 -8.16 -10.67
C VAL A 20 -10.60 -7.03 -10.89
N VAL A 21 -9.65 -7.18 -11.81
CA VAL A 21 -8.74 -6.14 -12.28
C VAL A 21 -8.75 -6.17 -13.79
N ASN A 22 -9.01 -5.03 -14.42
CA ASN A 22 -9.26 -4.93 -15.86
C ASN A 22 -8.28 -3.98 -16.54
N GLU A 23 -7.35 -4.54 -17.29
CA GLU A 23 -6.39 -3.83 -18.16
C GLU A 23 -5.72 -2.61 -17.48
N VAL A 24 -5.19 -2.80 -16.29
CA VAL A 24 -4.60 -1.69 -15.51
C VAL A 24 -3.20 -1.35 -15.99
N ASP A 25 -3.02 -0.07 -16.37
CA ASP A 25 -1.74 0.54 -16.77
C ASP A 25 -1.25 1.48 -15.68
N LEU A 26 -0.08 1.15 -15.07
CA LEU A 26 0.59 1.96 -14.05
C LEU A 26 2.03 2.28 -14.45
N LYS A 27 2.50 3.45 -14.00
CA LYS A 27 3.90 3.87 -14.06
C LYS A 27 4.21 4.64 -12.79
N ILE A 28 4.82 3.98 -11.81
CA ILE A 28 5.17 4.59 -10.52
C ILE A 28 6.67 4.80 -10.48
N PRO A 29 7.16 6.05 -10.42
CA PRO A 29 8.58 6.35 -10.28
C PRO A 29 9.14 5.92 -8.92
N LYS A 30 10.44 5.63 -8.85
CA LYS A 30 11.13 5.39 -7.57
C LYS A 30 11.07 6.61 -6.66
N GLY A 31 10.95 6.38 -5.35
CA GLY A 31 10.90 7.42 -4.31
C GLY A 31 9.56 8.18 -4.23
N HIS A 32 8.54 7.75 -4.98
CA HIS A 32 7.21 8.36 -4.94
C HIS A 32 6.28 7.62 -3.99
N ILE A 33 5.33 8.35 -3.39
CA ILE A 33 4.17 7.80 -2.70
C ILE A 33 3.02 7.78 -3.71
N TYR A 34 2.52 6.59 -4.01
CA TYR A 34 1.36 6.40 -4.89
C TYR A 34 0.16 5.86 -4.09
N GLY A 35 -0.96 6.57 -4.16
CA GLY A 35 -2.21 6.20 -3.50
C GLY A 35 -3.16 5.45 -4.44
N PHE A 36 -3.55 4.22 -4.08
CA PHE A 36 -4.68 3.52 -4.69
C PHE A 36 -5.94 3.77 -3.88
N LEU A 37 -6.88 4.53 -4.46
CA LEU A 37 -8.14 4.89 -3.83
C LEU A 37 -9.30 4.12 -4.44
N GLY A 38 -10.29 3.82 -3.60
CA GLY A 38 -11.52 3.20 -4.07
C GLY A 38 -12.24 2.44 -2.95
N PRO A 39 -13.52 2.09 -3.16
CA PRO A 39 -14.32 1.39 -2.16
C PRO A 39 -13.83 -0.05 -1.95
N ASN A 40 -14.35 -0.69 -0.90
CA ASN A 40 -14.10 -2.10 -0.67
C ASN A 40 -14.62 -2.94 -1.85
N GLY A 41 -13.86 -3.97 -2.24
CA GLY A 41 -14.20 -4.80 -3.40
C GLY A 41 -13.84 -4.21 -4.77
N SER A 42 -13.26 -3.02 -4.86
CA SER A 42 -12.89 -2.39 -6.14
C SER A 42 -11.71 -3.05 -6.87
N GLY A 43 -10.99 -3.98 -6.22
CA GLY A 43 -9.83 -4.67 -6.81
C GLY A 43 -8.46 -4.28 -6.23
N LYS A 44 -8.37 -3.32 -5.28
CA LYS A 44 -7.12 -2.83 -4.67
C LYS A 44 -6.21 -3.96 -4.15
N SER A 45 -6.72 -4.77 -3.23
CA SER A 45 -5.91 -5.86 -2.63
C SER A 45 -5.54 -6.94 -3.66
N THR A 46 -6.38 -7.17 -4.69
CA THR A 46 -6.04 -8.07 -5.80
C THR A 46 -4.89 -7.52 -6.62
N MET A 47 -4.91 -6.22 -6.92
CA MET A 47 -3.81 -5.54 -7.60
C MET A 47 -2.52 -5.63 -6.79
N ILE A 48 -2.56 -5.30 -5.49
CA ILE A 48 -1.41 -5.44 -4.59
C ILE A 48 -0.84 -6.86 -4.62
N ARG A 49 -1.68 -7.90 -4.50
CA ARG A 49 -1.22 -9.29 -4.50
C ARG A 49 -0.52 -9.70 -5.80
N MET A 50 -0.96 -9.16 -6.95
CA MET A 50 -0.26 -9.36 -8.22
C MET A 50 1.11 -8.67 -8.22
N LEU A 51 1.18 -7.42 -7.76
CA LEU A 51 2.44 -6.66 -7.67
C LEU A 51 3.43 -7.26 -6.67
N CYS A 52 2.95 -7.86 -5.58
CA CYS A 52 3.79 -8.61 -4.64
C CYS A 52 4.27 -9.99 -5.17
N GLY A 53 3.85 -10.41 -6.37
CA GLY A 53 4.16 -11.75 -6.89
C GLY A 53 3.51 -12.89 -6.09
N VAL A 54 2.42 -12.61 -5.35
CA VAL A 54 1.65 -13.61 -4.59
C VAL A 54 0.52 -14.19 -5.43
N LEU A 55 0.02 -13.41 -6.39
CA LEU A 55 -1.08 -13.77 -7.26
C LEU A 55 -0.67 -13.58 -8.73
N GLU A 56 -0.74 -14.65 -9.51
CA GLU A 56 -0.42 -14.57 -10.94
C GLU A 56 -1.51 -13.81 -11.71
N PRO A 57 -1.15 -12.82 -12.55
CA PRO A 57 -2.09 -12.17 -13.46
C PRO A 57 -2.69 -13.16 -14.46
N THR A 58 -3.93 -12.92 -14.88
CA THR A 58 -4.57 -13.69 -15.96
C THR A 58 -4.02 -13.30 -17.33
N SER A 59 -3.77 -11.99 -17.53
CA SER A 59 -3.18 -11.43 -18.74
C SER A 59 -2.50 -10.09 -18.46
N GLY A 60 -1.87 -9.51 -19.47
CA GLY A 60 -1.07 -8.29 -19.35
C GLY A 60 0.35 -8.57 -18.83
N LYS A 61 1.09 -7.51 -18.57
CA LYS A 61 2.46 -7.56 -18.09
C LYS A 61 2.64 -6.64 -16.89
N GLY A 62 3.57 -6.98 -16.02
CA GLY A 62 3.93 -6.13 -14.89
C GLY A 62 5.37 -6.35 -14.46
N THR A 63 6.06 -5.27 -14.13
CA THR A 63 7.38 -5.31 -13.49
C THR A 63 7.36 -4.51 -12.21
N VAL A 64 8.02 -5.03 -11.19
CA VAL A 64 8.23 -4.37 -9.90
C VAL A 64 9.73 -4.38 -9.61
N LEU A 65 10.31 -3.19 -9.42
CA LEU A 65 11.76 -3.00 -9.26
C LEU A 65 12.58 -3.67 -10.37
N GLY A 66 12.03 -3.69 -11.60
CA GLY A 66 12.66 -4.31 -12.76
C GLY A 66 12.44 -5.82 -12.91
N TYR A 67 11.81 -6.49 -11.93
CA TYR A 67 11.50 -7.92 -11.98
C TYR A 67 10.08 -8.17 -12.48
N ASP A 68 9.92 -9.17 -13.35
CA ASP A 68 8.61 -9.57 -13.87
C ASP A 68 7.75 -10.25 -12.79
N VAL A 69 6.50 -9.79 -12.64
CA VAL A 69 5.58 -10.26 -11.58
C VAL A 69 5.20 -11.73 -11.72
N LYS A 70 5.33 -12.32 -12.91
CA LYS A 70 5.01 -13.71 -13.19
C LYS A 70 6.26 -14.59 -13.18
N ALA A 71 7.35 -14.13 -13.82
CA ALA A 71 8.56 -14.92 -13.99
C ALA A 71 9.50 -14.87 -12.77
N GLU A 72 9.51 -13.77 -12.02
CA GLU A 72 10.49 -13.52 -10.94
C GLU A 72 9.87 -13.12 -9.59
N PRO A 73 8.73 -13.74 -9.15
CA PRO A 73 8.00 -13.32 -7.96
C PRO A 73 8.85 -13.40 -6.67
N GLU A 74 9.76 -14.37 -6.56
CA GLU A 74 10.60 -14.51 -5.37
C GLU A 74 11.64 -13.38 -5.23
N ARG A 75 12.12 -12.81 -6.35
CA ARG A 75 12.99 -11.64 -6.32
C ARG A 75 12.24 -10.39 -5.87
N ILE A 76 10.99 -10.25 -6.31
CA ILE A 76 10.12 -9.15 -5.86
C ILE A 76 9.92 -9.24 -4.35
N LYS A 77 9.53 -10.41 -3.82
CA LYS A 77 9.28 -10.62 -2.38
C LYS A 77 10.47 -10.28 -1.49
N GLN A 78 11.69 -10.47 -1.98
CA GLN A 78 12.92 -10.13 -1.25
C GLN A 78 13.19 -8.61 -1.18
N LYS A 79 12.58 -7.83 -2.07
CA LYS A 79 12.85 -6.40 -2.24
C LYS A 79 11.73 -5.49 -1.75
N ILE A 80 10.55 -6.06 -1.47
CA ILE A 80 9.39 -5.31 -1.02
C ILE A 80 9.15 -5.51 0.48
N GLY A 81 8.76 -4.44 1.18
CA GLY A 81 8.10 -4.53 2.48
C GLY A 81 6.58 -4.55 2.27
N TYR A 82 5.89 -5.46 2.95
CA TYR A 82 4.44 -5.56 2.84
C TYR A 82 3.78 -5.48 4.21
N MET A 83 2.80 -4.60 4.33
CA MET A 83 1.95 -4.48 5.51
C MET A 83 0.50 -4.70 5.08
N SER A 84 -0.10 -5.77 5.58
CA SER A 84 -1.51 -6.11 5.32
C SER A 84 -2.46 -5.32 6.21
N GLN A 85 -3.71 -5.20 5.82
CA GLN A 85 -4.78 -4.53 6.57
C GLN A 85 -4.92 -5.06 8.02
N LYS A 86 -4.79 -6.38 8.20
CA LYS A 86 -4.67 -6.97 9.54
C LYS A 86 -3.19 -7.09 9.86
N PHE A 87 -2.74 -6.40 10.91
CA PHE A 87 -1.34 -6.46 11.32
C PHE A 87 -0.94 -7.91 11.58
N SER A 88 0.08 -8.38 10.83
CA SER A 88 0.58 -9.76 10.99
C SER A 88 1.55 -9.83 12.18
N LEU A 89 1.13 -9.36 13.35
CA LEU A 89 1.90 -9.40 14.59
C LEU A 89 1.54 -10.62 15.42
N TYR A 90 2.52 -11.17 16.12
CA TYR A 90 2.30 -12.20 17.12
C TYR A 90 1.96 -11.52 18.43
N GLU A 91 0.69 -11.54 18.82
CA GLU A 91 0.17 -10.76 19.96
C GLU A 91 0.75 -11.20 21.32
N GLU A 92 1.16 -12.45 21.45
CA GLU A 92 1.81 -13.02 22.62
C GLU A 92 3.27 -12.60 22.76
N LEU A 93 3.90 -12.16 21.65
CA LEU A 93 5.28 -11.70 21.65
C LEU A 93 5.38 -10.22 22.00
N THR A 94 6.47 -9.85 22.64
CA THR A 94 6.83 -8.45 22.89
C THR A 94 7.16 -7.71 21.57
N VAL A 95 7.29 -6.39 21.65
CA VAL A 95 7.77 -5.56 20.53
C VAL A 95 9.10 -6.10 20.00
N LYS A 96 10.06 -6.33 20.88
CA LYS A 96 11.39 -6.84 20.55
C LYS A 96 11.33 -8.24 19.94
N GLU A 97 10.59 -9.16 20.53
CA GLU A 97 10.45 -10.52 20.02
C GLU A 97 9.78 -10.58 18.64
N ASN A 98 8.79 -9.71 18.37
CA ASN A 98 8.25 -9.57 17.02
C ASN A 98 9.33 -9.13 16.03
N LEU A 99 10.13 -8.12 16.36
CA LEU A 99 11.22 -7.65 15.49
C LEU A 99 12.30 -8.71 15.31
N GLU A 100 12.67 -9.45 16.35
CA GLU A 100 13.62 -10.57 16.27
C GLU A 100 13.10 -11.68 15.36
N PHE A 101 11.83 -12.06 15.48
CA PHE A 101 11.18 -13.06 14.64
C PHE A 101 11.24 -12.67 13.16
N TYR A 102 10.79 -11.46 12.81
CA TYR A 102 10.81 -10.99 11.43
C TYR A 102 12.24 -10.78 10.90
N SER A 103 13.18 -10.33 11.74
CA SER A 103 14.61 -10.29 11.39
C SER A 103 15.13 -11.66 10.97
N GLY A 104 14.73 -12.70 11.69
CA GLY A 104 15.07 -14.10 11.36
C GLY A 104 14.50 -14.53 10.00
N ILE A 105 13.25 -14.18 9.69
CA ILE A 105 12.61 -14.45 8.39
C ILE A 105 13.42 -13.81 7.24
N TYR A 106 13.87 -12.56 7.41
CA TYR A 106 14.65 -11.83 6.41
C TYR A 106 16.14 -12.19 6.42
N GLY A 107 16.57 -13.11 7.30
CA GLY A 107 17.95 -13.59 7.36
C GLY A 107 18.94 -12.64 8.04
N LEU A 108 18.46 -11.59 8.71
CA LEU A 108 19.28 -10.67 9.50
C LEU A 108 19.81 -11.37 10.75
N LYS A 109 21.10 -11.19 11.08
CA LYS A 109 21.73 -11.89 12.20
C LYS A 109 22.71 -10.98 12.96
N GLY A 110 22.97 -11.38 14.22
CA GLY A 110 24.04 -10.77 15.04
C GLY A 110 23.82 -9.28 15.31
N GLN A 111 24.87 -8.50 15.20
CA GLN A 111 24.87 -7.08 15.52
C GLN A 111 24.06 -6.26 14.50
N GLU A 112 24.14 -6.60 13.23
CA GLU A 112 23.36 -5.94 12.15
C GLU A 112 21.84 -5.98 12.44
N SER A 113 21.33 -7.14 12.87
CA SER A 113 19.92 -7.29 13.24
C SER A 113 19.55 -6.38 14.40
N LYS A 114 20.39 -6.33 15.45
CA LYS A 114 20.13 -5.49 16.63
C LYS A 114 20.17 -4.01 16.30
N ASP A 115 21.14 -3.57 15.53
CA ASP A 115 21.28 -2.18 15.15
C ASP A 115 20.08 -1.73 14.32
N ARG A 116 19.63 -2.59 13.38
CA ARG A 116 18.45 -2.31 12.58
C ARG A 116 17.16 -2.27 13.38
N GLN A 117 16.99 -3.17 14.34
CA GLN A 117 15.84 -3.15 15.24
C GLN A 117 15.80 -1.87 16.06
N ASN A 118 16.93 -1.45 16.65
CA ASN A 118 17.02 -0.21 17.42
C ASN A 118 16.69 1.02 16.55
N GLU A 119 17.24 1.12 15.34
CA GLU A 119 16.92 2.18 14.37
C GLU A 119 15.40 2.28 14.13
N LEU A 120 14.74 1.14 13.94
CA LEU A 120 13.29 1.11 13.67
C LEU A 120 12.45 1.39 14.91
N ILE A 121 12.88 0.95 16.09
CA ILE A 121 12.25 1.28 17.39
C ILE A 121 12.26 2.81 17.59
N GLU A 122 13.39 3.46 17.32
CA GLU A 122 13.50 4.92 17.39
C GLU A 122 12.61 5.61 16.35
N LEU A 123 12.68 5.19 15.09
CA LEU A 123 11.86 5.73 13.99
C LEU A 123 10.37 5.68 14.32
N ALA A 124 9.89 4.57 14.87
CA ALA A 124 8.49 4.36 15.20
C ALA A 124 8.07 4.93 16.58
N GLY A 125 9.02 5.49 17.35
CA GLY A 125 8.79 6.01 18.68
C GLY A 125 8.43 4.91 19.71
N LEU A 126 8.90 3.68 19.49
CA LEU A 126 8.63 2.51 20.35
C LEU A 126 9.63 2.38 21.52
N VAL A 127 10.53 3.35 21.69
CA VAL A 127 11.51 3.39 22.78
C VAL A 127 10.83 3.30 24.15
N GLY A 128 11.32 2.38 25.00
CA GLY A 128 10.76 2.10 26.32
C GLY A 128 9.54 1.15 26.30
N ARG A 129 9.21 0.57 25.14
CA ARG A 129 8.12 -0.42 24.98
C ARG A 129 8.60 -1.78 24.49
N GLU A 130 9.91 -1.96 24.42
CA GLU A 130 10.57 -3.14 23.83
C GLU A 130 10.08 -4.45 24.44
N GLU A 131 9.89 -4.46 25.76
CA GLU A 131 9.43 -5.63 26.53
C GLU A 131 7.90 -5.69 26.70
N GLN A 132 7.15 -4.76 26.08
CA GLN A 132 5.68 -4.77 26.13
C GLN A 132 5.13 -5.78 25.11
N CYS A 133 4.21 -6.67 25.53
CA CYS A 133 3.50 -7.57 24.63
C CYS A 133 2.73 -6.78 23.56
N SER A 134 2.88 -7.17 22.29
CA SER A 134 2.25 -6.46 21.18
C SER A 134 0.72 -6.50 21.24
N GLY A 135 0.14 -7.55 21.80
CA GLY A 135 -1.29 -7.67 22.04
C GLY A 135 -1.87 -6.57 22.93
N SER A 136 -1.07 -6.03 23.88
CA SER A 136 -1.47 -4.97 24.80
C SER A 136 -1.27 -3.55 24.25
N LEU A 137 -0.68 -3.39 23.06
CA LEU A 137 -0.50 -2.10 22.41
C LEU A 137 -1.83 -1.55 21.87
N SER A 138 -1.98 -0.22 21.86
CA SER A 138 -3.07 0.42 21.11
C SER A 138 -2.92 0.20 19.61
N GLY A 139 -4.00 0.41 18.83
CA GLY A 139 -3.99 0.24 17.37
C GLY A 139 -2.86 0.99 16.67
N GLY A 140 -2.63 2.26 17.05
CA GLY A 140 -1.55 3.06 16.47
C GLY A 140 -0.14 2.56 16.81
N TRP A 141 0.07 1.95 17.99
CA TRP A 141 1.34 1.33 18.32
C TRP A 141 1.54 0.00 17.58
N LYS A 142 0.49 -0.83 17.48
CA LYS A 142 0.51 -2.06 16.64
C LYS A 142 0.83 -1.74 15.20
N GLN A 143 0.21 -0.70 14.65
CA GLN A 143 0.45 -0.22 13.28
C GLN A 143 1.93 0.13 13.05
N ARG A 144 2.53 0.92 13.94
CA ARG A 144 3.94 1.32 13.84
C ARG A 144 4.90 0.14 14.02
N LEU A 145 4.59 -0.80 14.91
CA LEU A 145 5.36 -2.04 15.02
C LEU A 145 5.28 -2.89 13.74
N ALA A 146 4.10 -3.02 13.13
CA ALA A 146 3.93 -3.74 11.87
C ALA A 146 4.72 -3.08 10.73
N LEU A 147 4.75 -1.74 10.70
CA LEU A 147 5.60 -1.00 9.76
C LEU A 147 7.09 -1.31 10.00
N CYS A 148 7.56 -1.33 11.25
CA CYS A 148 8.95 -1.72 11.56
C CYS A 148 9.26 -3.12 11.04
N CYS A 149 8.37 -4.10 11.26
CA CYS A 149 8.56 -5.45 10.73
C CYS A 149 8.71 -5.48 9.20
N ALA A 150 7.91 -4.67 8.49
CA ALA A 150 7.99 -4.56 7.03
C ALA A 150 9.25 -3.85 6.52
N LEU A 151 9.93 -3.06 7.38
CA LEU A 151 11.12 -2.26 7.02
C LEU A 151 12.45 -2.91 7.39
N LEU A 152 12.47 -4.04 8.12
CA LEU A 152 13.69 -4.67 8.65
C LEU A 152 14.76 -4.90 7.60
N HIS A 153 14.41 -5.45 6.46
CA HIS A 153 15.33 -5.82 5.37
C HIS A 153 15.63 -4.68 4.38
N ARG A 154 15.33 -3.40 4.76
CA ARG A 154 15.57 -2.20 3.95
C ARG A 154 14.96 -2.30 2.54
N PRO A 155 13.63 -2.47 2.43
CA PRO A 155 12.97 -2.63 1.13
C PRO A 155 13.11 -1.36 0.27
N GLU A 156 13.21 -1.56 -1.05
CA GLU A 156 13.19 -0.46 -2.04
C GLU A 156 11.76 0.02 -2.34
N LEU A 157 10.77 -0.85 -2.09
CA LEU A 157 9.34 -0.57 -2.26
C LEU A 157 8.57 -1.06 -1.04
N LEU A 158 7.79 -0.18 -0.45
CA LEU A 158 6.87 -0.48 0.66
C LEU A 158 5.43 -0.50 0.14
N ILE A 159 4.73 -1.59 0.38
CA ILE A 159 3.33 -1.78 -0.01
C ILE A 159 2.47 -1.87 1.24
N LEU A 160 1.51 -0.96 1.37
CA LEU A 160 0.67 -0.78 2.55
C LEU A 160 -0.80 -0.96 2.16
N ASP A 161 -1.45 -2.01 2.67
CA ASP A 161 -2.85 -2.29 2.37
C ASP A 161 -3.75 -1.77 3.50
N GLU A 162 -4.37 -0.60 3.29
CA GLU A 162 -5.22 0.13 4.24
C GLU A 162 -4.58 0.28 5.65
N PRO A 163 -3.35 0.79 5.73
CA PRO A 163 -2.52 0.70 6.95
C PRO A 163 -3.09 1.44 8.15
N THR A 164 -3.97 2.41 7.94
CA THR A 164 -4.52 3.31 8.96
C THR A 164 -5.97 3.02 9.32
N ALA A 165 -6.55 1.95 8.75
CA ALA A 165 -7.93 1.58 9.01
C ALA A 165 -8.16 1.32 10.51
N GLY A 166 -9.13 2.05 11.11
CA GLY A 166 -9.45 1.92 12.54
C GLY A 166 -8.44 2.55 13.51
N VAL A 167 -7.50 3.33 13.02
CA VAL A 167 -6.51 4.06 13.83
C VAL A 167 -6.99 5.49 14.09
N ASP A 168 -6.74 5.99 15.31
CA ASP A 168 -7.10 7.35 15.70
C ASP A 168 -6.36 8.42 14.87
N PRO A 169 -6.92 9.65 14.73
CA PRO A 169 -6.33 10.69 13.85
C PRO A 169 -4.90 11.11 14.24
N VAL A 170 -4.55 11.09 15.53
CA VAL A 170 -3.20 11.47 15.99
C VAL A 170 -2.18 10.41 15.56
N SER A 171 -2.49 9.13 15.81
CA SER A 171 -1.63 8.01 15.42
C SER A 171 -1.50 7.93 13.90
N ARG A 172 -2.59 8.23 13.15
CA ARG A 172 -2.58 8.29 11.68
C ARG A 172 -1.60 9.35 11.17
N ARG A 173 -1.62 10.56 11.74
CA ARG A 173 -0.70 11.63 11.38
C ARG A 173 0.76 11.23 11.60
N ILE A 174 1.08 10.67 12.77
CA ILE A 174 2.44 10.20 13.08
C ILE A 174 2.89 9.13 12.07
N PHE A 175 2.00 8.22 11.69
CA PHE A 175 2.30 7.19 10.69
C PHE A 175 2.64 7.80 9.33
N TRP A 176 1.86 8.77 8.87
CA TRP A 176 2.10 9.46 7.61
C TRP A 176 3.36 10.31 7.61
N ASP A 177 3.73 10.90 8.76
CA ASP A 177 5.02 11.59 8.92
C ASP A 177 6.19 10.62 8.67
N ILE A 178 6.12 9.39 9.21
CA ILE A 178 7.12 8.35 8.97
C ILE A 178 7.15 7.94 7.48
N ILE A 179 5.99 7.70 6.85
CA ILE A 179 5.91 7.33 5.43
C ILE A 179 6.51 8.43 4.54
N THR A 180 6.20 9.68 4.84
CA THR A 180 6.73 10.82 4.08
C THR A 180 8.25 10.95 4.24
N GLN A 181 8.78 10.67 5.44
CA GLN A 181 10.23 10.64 5.68
C GLN A 181 10.89 9.52 4.86
N LEU A 182 10.37 8.31 4.91
CA LEU A 182 10.90 7.17 4.14
C LEU A 182 10.92 7.45 2.63
N ALA A 183 9.88 8.10 2.10
CA ALA A 183 9.85 8.47 0.69
C ALA A 183 10.94 9.51 0.34
N LYS A 184 11.19 10.49 1.21
CA LYS A 184 12.30 11.45 1.05
C LYS A 184 13.68 10.78 1.09
N GLU A 185 13.79 9.66 1.80
CA GLU A 185 15.00 8.83 1.85
C GLU A 185 15.13 7.89 0.64
N GLY A 186 14.17 7.92 -0.29
CA GLY A 186 14.20 7.19 -1.56
C GLY A 186 13.40 5.89 -1.58
N VAL A 187 12.70 5.54 -0.50
CA VAL A 187 11.80 4.39 -0.48
C VAL A 187 10.56 4.70 -1.31
N THR A 188 10.22 3.86 -2.27
CA THR A 188 8.94 3.97 -2.99
C THR A 188 7.81 3.44 -2.12
N VAL A 189 6.66 4.09 -2.11
CA VAL A 189 5.51 3.65 -1.32
C VAL A 189 4.27 3.50 -2.20
N LEU A 190 3.64 2.34 -2.15
CA LEU A 190 2.31 2.09 -2.68
C LEU A 190 1.35 1.89 -1.51
N VAL A 191 0.37 2.75 -1.36
CA VAL A 191 -0.62 2.66 -0.28
C VAL A 191 -2.03 2.53 -0.84
N THR A 192 -2.83 1.63 -0.28
CA THR A 192 -4.27 1.64 -0.50
C THR A 192 -4.95 2.36 0.65
N THR A 193 -5.92 3.19 0.33
CA THR A 193 -6.75 3.87 1.32
C THR A 193 -8.15 4.17 0.75
N HIS A 194 -9.09 4.40 1.63
CA HIS A 194 -10.39 4.97 1.32
C HIS A 194 -10.57 6.35 1.96
N TYR A 195 -9.52 6.88 2.60
CA TYR A 195 -9.49 8.21 3.20
C TYR A 195 -8.90 9.22 2.22
N MET A 196 -9.66 10.27 1.89
CA MET A 196 -9.23 11.26 0.90
C MET A 196 -8.15 12.20 1.44
N ASP A 197 -8.17 12.49 2.75
CA ASP A 197 -7.12 13.25 3.43
C ASP A 197 -5.74 12.58 3.36
N GLU A 198 -5.71 11.25 3.31
CA GLU A 198 -4.45 10.51 3.11
C GLU A 198 -3.98 10.55 1.65
N ALA A 199 -4.92 10.53 0.72
CA ALA A 199 -4.63 10.61 -0.70
C ALA A 199 -3.97 11.94 -1.08
N GLU A 200 -4.31 13.03 -0.41
CA GLU A 200 -3.70 14.35 -0.61
C GLU A 200 -2.21 14.38 -0.25
N LEU A 201 -1.73 13.43 0.57
CA LEU A 201 -0.31 13.29 0.94
C LEU A 201 0.50 12.50 -0.10
N CYS A 202 -0.16 11.90 -1.11
CA CYS A 202 0.49 11.13 -2.15
C CYS A 202 1.01 12.02 -3.28
N ASN A 203 2.12 11.64 -3.91
CA ASN A 203 2.62 12.31 -5.12
C ASN A 203 1.68 12.10 -6.31
N GLU A 204 1.14 10.91 -6.44
CA GLU A 204 0.14 10.54 -7.43
C GLU A 204 -0.90 9.61 -6.81
N ILE A 205 -2.11 9.66 -7.35
CA ILE A 205 -3.20 8.78 -6.96
C ILE A 205 -3.83 8.11 -8.18
N GLY A 206 -4.47 6.97 -7.95
CA GLY A 206 -5.34 6.31 -8.91
C GLY A 206 -6.65 5.89 -8.25
N PHE A 207 -7.79 6.38 -8.76
CA PHE A 207 -9.09 5.89 -8.35
C PHE A 207 -9.43 4.60 -9.06
N ILE A 208 -9.54 3.51 -8.30
CA ILE A 208 -9.94 2.20 -8.82
C ILE A 208 -11.41 1.91 -8.45
N PHE A 209 -12.20 1.52 -9.46
CA PHE A 209 -13.61 1.21 -9.30
C PHE A 209 -13.99 0.04 -10.22
N PHE A 210 -14.55 -1.03 -9.65
CA PHE A 210 -14.85 -2.28 -10.38
C PHE A 210 -13.69 -2.77 -11.27
N GLY A 211 -12.48 -2.76 -10.70
CA GLY A 211 -11.28 -3.25 -11.38
C GLY A 211 -10.67 -2.31 -12.43
N ASN A 212 -11.27 -1.16 -12.68
CA ASN A 212 -10.78 -0.18 -13.64
C ASN A 212 -10.19 1.04 -12.92
N ILE A 213 -9.11 1.61 -13.45
CA ILE A 213 -8.66 2.93 -13.02
C ILE A 213 -9.52 3.97 -13.75
N LEU A 214 -10.34 4.71 -12.99
CA LEU A 214 -11.19 5.77 -13.54
C LEU A 214 -10.39 7.00 -13.92
N ILE A 215 -9.45 7.38 -13.04
CA ILE A 215 -8.58 8.53 -13.21
C ILE A 215 -7.28 8.32 -12.43
N LYS A 216 -6.20 8.93 -12.87
CA LYS A 216 -4.92 8.96 -12.16
C LYS A 216 -4.19 10.27 -12.41
N GLY A 217 -3.41 10.72 -11.43
CA GLY A 217 -2.61 11.94 -11.50
C GLY A 217 -2.27 12.50 -10.12
N GLN A 218 -1.69 13.70 -10.09
CA GLN A 218 -1.43 14.42 -8.85
C GLN A 218 -2.75 14.92 -8.25
N PRO A 219 -2.97 14.80 -6.93
CA PRO A 219 -4.24 15.20 -6.29
C PRO A 219 -4.69 16.61 -6.64
N GLU A 220 -3.80 17.59 -6.48
CA GLU A 220 -4.11 19.00 -6.77
C GLU A 220 -4.46 19.26 -8.25
N GLU A 221 -3.77 18.59 -9.17
CA GLU A 221 -4.04 18.72 -10.61
C GLU A 221 -5.40 18.13 -10.97
N LEU A 222 -5.75 16.99 -10.39
CA LEU A 222 -7.04 16.35 -10.60
C LEU A 222 -8.20 17.20 -10.09
N ILE A 223 -8.07 17.78 -8.88
CA ILE A 223 -9.07 18.69 -8.30
C ILE A 223 -9.28 19.91 -9.23
N LYS A 224 -8.18 20.54 -9.68
CA LYS A 224 -8.23 21.70 -10.59
C LYS A 224 -8.83 21.36 -11.96
N ALA A 225 -8.41 20.25 -12.55
CA ALA A 225 -8.86 19.81 -13.89
C ALA A 225 -10.36 19.48 -13.94
N HIS A 226 -10.91 18.96 -12.84
CA HIS A 226 -12.33 18.59 -12.74
C HIS A 226 -13.20 19.68 -12.11
N HIS A 227 -12.63 20.84 -11.73
CA HIS A 227 -13.34 21.97 -11.13
C HIS A 227 -14.14 21.60 -9.87
N VAL A 228 -13.59 20.71 -9.04
CA VAL A 228 -14.18 20.27 -7.76
C VAL A 228 -13.46 20.92 -6.58
N GLN A 229 -14.04 20.84 -5.37
CA GLN A 229 -13.45 21.45 -4.18
C GLN A 229 -12.41 20.55 -3.49
N ASN A 230 -12.58 19.24 -3.58
CA ASN A 230 -11.74 18.23 -2.91
C ASN A 230 -11.82 16.88 -3.64
N LEU A 231 -11.06 15.89 -3.16
CA LEU A 231 -11.05 14.54 -3.72
C LEU A 231 -12.34 13.76 -3.46
N ASP A 232 -13.08 14.05 -2.38
CA ASP A 232 -14.37 13.41 -2.11
C ASP A 232 -15.38 13.77 -3.20
N ASP A 233 -15.50 15.05 -3.55
CA ASP A 233 -16.37 15.52 -4.63
C ASP A 233 -15.95 14.94 -5.97
N LEU A 234 -14.63 14.84 -6.23
CA LEU A 234 -14.13 14.20 -7.44
C LEU A 234 -14.56 12.75 -7.54
N PHE A 235 -14.40 11.99 -6.45
CA PHE A 235 -14.75 10.57 -6.42
C PHE A 235 -16.25 10.37 -6.62
N ILE A 236 -17.10 11.14 -5.94
CA ILE A 236 -18.57 11.08 -6.09
C ILE A 236 -18.95 11.32 -7.55
N ASN A 237 -18.45 12.40 -8.16
CA ASN A 237 -18.74 12.74 -9.55
C ASN A 237 -18.31 11.62 -10.52
N LEU A 238 -17.12 11.00 -10.30
CA LEU A 238 -16.66 9.90 -11.14
C LEU A 238 -17.53 8.66 -11.01
N VAL A 239 -18.00 8.33 -9.82
CA VAL A 239 -18.89 7.18 -9.59
C VAL A 239 -20.27 7.42 -10.20
N GLU A 240 -20.87 8.59 -10.00
CA GLU A 240 -22.18 8.95 -10.58
C GLU A 240 -22.16 8.90 -12.11
N GLN A 241 -21.06 9.34 -12.74
CA GLN A 241 -20.89 9.22 -14.19
C GLN A 241 -20.85 7.76 -14.68
N GLN A 242 -20.34 6.83 -13.85
CA GLN A 242 -20.36 5.40 -14.18
C GLN A 242 -21.76 4.78 -14.04
N ASP A 243 -22.55 5.21 -13.05
CA ASP A 243 -23.91 4.71 -12.83
C ASP A 243 -24.89 5.17 -13.94
N HIS A 244 -24.64 6.34 -14.52
CA HIS A 244 -25.45 6.87 -15.62
C HIS A 244 -25.05 6.33 -17.00
N ASN A 245 -24.07 5.40 -17.08
CA ASN A 245 -23.65 4.79 -18.35
C ASN A 245 -24.43 3.49 -18.62
N PRO A 246 -25.45 3.50 -19.50
CA PRO A 246 -26.36 2.37 -19.71
C PRO A 246 -25.69 1.13 -20.37
N LEU A 247 -24.40 1.19 -20.66
CA LEU A 247 -23.66 0.08 -21.28
C LEU A 247 -23.10 -0.94 -20.27
N LYS A 248 -23.21 -0.68 -18.95
CA LYS A 248 -22.84 -1.62 -17.89
C LYS A 248 -24.08 -1.93 -17.04
N GLY A 249 -24.92 -2.86 -17.55
CA GLY A 249 -26.12 -3.32 -16.85
C GLY A 249 -25.80 -3.91 -15.47
N GLY A 250 -26.10 -3.18 -14.43
CA GLY A 250 -26.03 -3.58 -13.04
C GLY A 250 -26.40 -2.40 -12.17
N SER A 251 -27.67 -2.33 -11.69
CA SER A 251 -28.04 -1.32 -10.68
C SER A 251 -27.22 -1.57 -9.41
N LEU A 252 -26.46 -0.57 -8.99
CA LEU A 252 -25.75 -0.58 -7.71
C LEU A 252 -26.78 -0.47 -6.59
N THR A 253 -27.09 -1.58 -5.95
CA THR A 253 -27.71 -1.59 -4.61
C THR A 253 -26.55 -1.55 -3.61
N TYR A 254 -26.32 -0.37 -3.02
CA TYR A 254 -25.48 -0.26 -1.81
C TYR A 254 -26.20 -1.01 -0.68
N VAL A 255 -25.57 -2.07 -0.17
CA VAL A 255 -25.95 -2.75 1.08
C VAL A 255 -24.86 -2.48 2.09
#